data_ed52d6a63f657ffe79a950dda5ae8e31
#
_entry.id   ed52d6a63f657ffe79a950dda5ae8e31
#
_cell.length_a   1.000
_cell.length_b   1.000
_cell.length_c   1.000
_cell.angle_alpha   90.00
_cell.angle_beta   90.00
_cell.angle_gamma   90.00
#
_symmetry.space_group_name_H-M   'P 1'
#
loop_
_entity.id
_entity.type
_entity.pdbx_description
1 polymer ?
#
loop_
_entity_poly.entity_id
_entity_poly.type
_entity_poly.pdbx_seq_one_letter_code
_entity_poly.pdbx_strand_id
1 'polypeptide(L)'
;MRKIFYVVAGLLIVSGRMSITAQQAVVDTTNVYELNEVVVSAVQARRETPVAFRNVSAAELRENNTGQSLPYLFTQTPSVVVTSDGGNGVGYVSMRVRGTDAGRINFTVDGVPVNDSESHSVFWVNMPDFASSVESIQIQRGAGTSTNGAAAFGATVAMQTQRPRLEPYFEASSAAGSFGTFAHTVRGGTGLIGNHFVFDARYSNVQTDGYIERARANMSSYYASAAYYNGGTMLKFQTFGSSEVSYQAWNGVDSARLR
;
A
#
# COMPACT_ATOMS: atom_id res chain seq x y z
N MET A 1 -34.98 -1.92 -20.92
CA MET A 1 -34.90 -1.52 -19.52
C MET A 1 -33.72 -0.57 -19.34
N ARG A 2 -34.00 0.70 -19.54
CA ARG A 2 -33.00 1.78 -19.59
C ARG A 2 -33.55 2.94 -18.79
N LYS A 3 -33.35 2.99 -17.48
CA LYS A 3 -33.72 4.17 -16.64
C LYS A 3 -33.11 4.01 -15.24
N ILE A 4 -31.81 4.14 -15.05
CA ILE A 4 -31.19 4.38 -13.71
C ILE A 4 -29.81 5.06 -13.91
N PHE A 5 -29.70 6.11 -14.70
CA PHE A 5 -28.39 6.77 -14.83
C PHE A 5 -28.41 8.30 -14.77
N TYR A 6 -29.50 8.92 -14.27
CA TYR A 6 -29.61 10.39 -14.26
C TYR A 6 -29.78 11.04 -12.88
N VAL A 7 -29.49 10.36 -11.78
CA VAL A 7 -29.71 10.94 -10.43
C VAL A 7 -28.41 11.42 -9.74
N VAL A 8 -27.23 11.13 -10.26
CA VAL A 8 -25.96 11.51 -9.61
C VAL A 8 -25.34 12.81 -10.15
N ALA A 9 -25.77 13.30 -11.29
CA ALA A 9 -25.21 14.51 -11.89
C ALA A 9 -25.87 15.83 -11.44
N GLY A 10 -26.90 15.80 -10.60
CA GLY A 10 -27.70 16.97 -10.21
C GLY A 10 -27.35 17.63 -8.87
N LEU A 11 -26.33 17.17 -8.14
CA LEU A 11 -26.10 17.61 -6.75
C LEU A 11 -24.86 18.51 -6.56
N LEU A 12 -24.33 19.12 -7.60
CA LEU A 12 -23.09 19.91 -7.50
C LEU A 12 -23.21 21.38 -7.87
N ILE A 13 -24.43 21.95 -7.94
CA ILE A 13 -24.61 23.40 -8.10
C ILE A 13 -25.66 23.91 -7.10
N VAL A 14 -25.29 23.93 -5.82
CA VAL A 14 -25.84 24.89 -4.85
C VAL A 14 -24.65 25.58 -4.22
N SER A 15 -24.29 26.74 -4.79
CA SER A 15 -23.35 27.69 -4.20
C SER A 15 -24.00 28.36 -2.97
N GLY A 16 -24.15 27.59 -1.90
CA GLY A 16 -24.39 28.09 -0.56
C GLY A 16 -23.05 28.21 0.15
N ARG A 17 -22.62 29.42 0.52
CA ARG A 17 -21.52 29.63 1.46
C ARG A 17 -21.93 28.99 2.78
N MET A 18 -21.62 27.71 2.97
CA MET A 18 -21.56 27.10 4.29
C MET A 18 -20.24 27.53 4.90
N SER A 19 -20.25 28.56 5.74
CA SER A 19 -19.18 28.82 6.68
C SER A 19 -19.22 27.70 7.71
N ILE A 20 -18.47 26.63 7.48
CA ILE A 20 -18.16 25.65 8.52
C ILE A 20 -17.20 26.36 9.46
N THR A 21 -17.73 26.92 10.53
CA THR A 21 -16.91 27.34 11.68
C THR A 21 -16.42 26.06 12.31
N ALA A 22 -15.22 25.62 11.92
CA ALA A 22 -14.53 24.61 12.67
C ALA A 22 -14.27 25.19 14.06
N GLN A 23 -15.05 24.76 15.03
CA GLN A 23 -14.77 25.02 16.42
C GLN A 23 -13.48 24.26 16.73
N GLN A 24 -12.37 24.97 16.76
CA GLN A 24 -11.10 24.43 17.23
C GLN A 24 -11.33 24.02 18.68
N ALA A 25 -11.60 22.73 18.89
CA ALA A 25 -11.39 22.16 20.20
C ALA A 25 -9.89 22.38 20.49
N VAL A 26 -9.60 23.14 21.52
CA VAL A 26 -8.24 23.25 22.06
C VAL A 26 -7.91 21.85 22.56
N VAL A 27 -7.27 21.07 21.72
CA VAL A 27 -6.71 19.78 22.11
C VAL A 27 -5.52 20.14 23.02
N ASP A 28 -5.64 19.82 24.30
CA ASP A 28 -4.52 19.90 25.22
C ASP A 28 -3.46 18.88 24.78
N THR A 29 -2.51 19.33 23.97
CA THR A 29 -1.44 18.51 23.38
C THR A 29 -0.31 18.20 24.37
N THR A 30 -0.43 18.60 25.64
CA THR A 30 0.66 18.50 26.62
C THR A 30 0.98 17.09 27.09
N ASN A 31 0.20 16.06 26.68
CA ASN A 31 0.41 14.68 27.11
C ASN A 31 0.37 13.61 25.98
N VAL A 32 0.50 14.02 24.72
CA VAL A 32 0.67 13.03 23.65
C VAL A 32 2.14 12.62 23.61
N TYR A 33 2.49 11.57 24.32
CA TYR A 33 3.78 10.92 24.15
C TYR A 33 3.81 10.34 22.73
N GLU A 34 4.73 10.78 21.88
CA GLU A 34 5.10 10.06 20.68
C GLU A 34 5.70 8.72 21.10
N LEU A 35 4.85 7.72 21.25
CA LEU A 35 5.29 6.34 21.40
C LEU A 35 5.86 5.91 20.06
N ASN A 36 7.15 6.12 19.87
CA ASN A 36 7.87 5.52 18.76
C ASN A 36 7.67 4.02 18.84
N GLU A 37 7.11 3.46 17.80
CA GLU A 37 6.87 2.01 17.67
C GLU A 37 8.21 1.27 17.73
N VAL A 38 8.59 0.88 18.94
CA VAL A 38 9.93 0.33 19.26
C VAL A 38 10.20 -0.98 18.51
N VAL A 39 9.15 -1.76 18.21
CA VAL A 39 9.28 -3.07 17.57
C VAL A 39 9.76 -2.95 16.12
N VAL A 40 9.28 -1.97 15.39
CA VAL A 40 9.61 -1.83 13.96
C VAL A 40 11.04 -1.30 13.76
N SER A 41 11.52 -0.44 14.65
CA SER A 41 12.88 0.07 14.57
C SER A 41 13.95 -0.97 14.94
N ALA A 42 13.59 -2.02 15.69
CA ALA A 42 14.51 -3.08 16.08
C ALA A 42 14.85 -4.05 14.93
N VAL A 43 13.94 -4.21 13.96
CA VAL A 43 14.14 -5.09 12.79
C VAL A 43 14.75 -4.36 11.60
N GLN A 44 14.76 -3.03 11.62
CA GLN A 44 15.31 -2.23 10.53
C GLN A 44 16.84 -2.14 10.61
N ALA A 45 17.48 -2.31 9.45
CA ALA A 45 18.90 -2.05 9.33
C ALA A 45 19.19 -0.55 9.51
N ARG A 46 20.22 -0.24 10.27
CA ARG A 46 20.76 1.12 10.47
C ARG A 46 22.06 1.27 9.68
N ARG A 47 22.59 2.48 9.61
CA ARG A 47 23.84 2.76 8.88
C ARG A 47 25.03 1.92 9.39
N GLU A 48 25.01 1.54 10.66
CA GLU A 48 26.03 0.73 11.31
C GLU A 48 25.83 -0.78 11.06
N THR A 49 24.65 -1.18 10.53
CA THR A 49 24.36 -2.59 10.24
C THR A 49 25.08 -2.99 8.94
N PRO A 50 25.87 -4.07 8.93
CA PRO A 50 26.65 -4.48 7.75
C PRO A 50 25.76 -5.16 6.68
N VAL A 51 24.65 -4.50 6.30
CA VAL A 51 23.67 -4.99 5.32
C VAL A 51 23.39 -3.86 4.33
N ALA A 52 23.38 -4.20 3.04
CA ALA A 52 22.98 -3.23 2.02
C ALA A 52 21.47 -3.02 2.05
N PHE A 53 21.02 -1.82 2.34
CA PHE A 53 19.60 -1.49 2.37
C PHE A 53 19.27 -0.20 1.65
N ARG A 54 17.98 -0.01 1.33
CA ARG A 54 17.37 1.23 0.84
C ARG A 54 16.11 1.52 1.66
N ASN A 55 15.96 2.76 2.06
CA ASN A 55 14.71 3.26 2.62
C ASN A 55 13.94 4.02 1.53
N VAL A 56 12.64 3.75 1.46
CA VAL A 56 11.67 4.47 0.62
C VAL A 56 10.74 5.21 1.57
N SER A 57 10.71 6.52 1.47
CA SER A 57 9.92 7.37 2.39
C SER A 57 8.48 7.52 1.92
N ALA A 58 7.59 7.98 2.82
CA ALA A 58 6.21 8.31 2.48
C ALA A 58 6.09 9.35 1.35
N ALA A 59 7.01 10.30 1.28
CA ALA A 59 7.03 11.29 0.21
C ALA A 59 7.33 10.63 -1.15
N GLU A 60 8.37 9.81 -1.21
CA GLU A 60 8.75 9.05 -2.41
C GLU A 60 7.63 8.07 -2.84
N LEU A 61 6.98 7.40 -1.87
CA LEU A 61 5.84 6.53 -2.16
C LEU A 61 4.67 7.31 -2.78
N ARG A 62 4.31 8.46 -2.22
CA ARG A 62 3.21 9.29 -2.76
C ARG A 62 3.50 9.86 -4.13
N GLU A 63 4.74 10.30 -4.37
CA GLU A 63 5.15 10.88 -5.65
C GLU A 63 5.14 9.84 -6.78
N ASN A 64 5.54 8.60 -6.49
CA ASN A 64 5.68 7.54 -7.50
C ASN A 64 4.44 6.63 -7.57
N ASN A 65 3.49 6.72 -6.64
CA ASN A 65 2.30 5.86 -6.64
C ASN A 65 1.26 6.35 -7.65
N THR A 66 1.26 5.74 -8.81
CA THR A 66 0.31 6.00 -9.91
C THR A 66 -0.73 4.88 -10.07
N GLY A 67 -0.91 4.03 -9.02
CA GLY A 67 -1.83 2.89 -9.02
C GLY A 67 -1.19 1.58 -9.45
N GLN A 68 0.10 1.55 -9.70
CA GLN A 68 0.85 0.32 -9.96
C GLN A 68 1.01 -0.50 -8.67
N SER A 69 1.20 -1.81 -8.83
CA SER A 69 1.48 -2.71 -7.70
C SER A 69 2.77 -2.32 -6.99
N LEU A 70 2.80 -2.50 -5.68
CA LEU A 70 3.89 -2.03 -4.80
C LEU A 70 5.31 -2.38 -5.30
N PRO A 71 5.62 -3.57 -5.85
CA PRO A 71 6.95 -3.89 -6.36
C PRO A 71 7.46 -2.92 -7.43
N TYR A 72 6.57 -2.29 -8.21
CA TYR A 72 6.98 -1.31 -9.22
C TYR A 72 7.65 -0.08 -8.62
N LEU A 73 7.30 0.30 -7.40
CA LEU A 73 7.94 1.40 -6.68
C LEU A 73 9.41 1.10 -6.30
N PHE A 74 9.83 -0.17 -6.44
CA PHE A 74 11.19 -0.61 -6.12
C PHE A 74 12.10 -0.74 -7.34
N THR A 75 11.61 -0.49 -8.55
CA THR A 75 12.36 -0.63 -9.81
C THR A 75 13.66 0.17 -9.83
N GLN A 76 13.72 1.30 -9.12
CA GLN A 76 14.94 2.10 -8.97
C GLN A 76 15.89 1.57 -7.89
N THR A 77 15.55 0.49 -7.19
CA THR A 77 16.43 -0.13 -6.19
C THR A 77 17.46 -1.01 -6.91
N PRO A 78 18.76 -0.81 -6.70
CA PRO A 78 19.77 -1.66 -7.32
C PRO A 78 19.54 -3.15 -7.06
N SER A 79 19.70 -3.98 -8.07
CA SER A 79 19.52 -5.45 -8.02
C SER A 79 18.07 -5.92 -7.80
N VAL A 80 17.09 -5.04 -7.92
CA VAL A 80 15.66 -5.39 -7.95
C VAL A 80 15.21 -5.45 -9.41
N VAL A 81 14.56 -6.56 -9.77
CA VAL A 81 13.91 -6.75 -11.08
C VAL A 81 12.45 -7.04 -10.83
N VAL A 82 11.59 -6.29 -11.49
CA VAL A 82 10.14 -6.44 -11.38
C VAL A 82 9.59 -6.84 -12.74
N THR A 83 8.67 -7.79 -12.76
CA THR A 83 7.95 -8.23 -13.97
C THR A 83 6.45 -8.09 -13.75
N SER A 84 5.72 -7.78 -14.80
CA SER A 84 4.26 -7.65 -14.80
C SER A 84 3.68 -8.46 -15.94
N ASP A 85 2.71 -9.30 -15.63
CA ASP A 85 2.03 -10.13 -16.62
C ASP A 85 1.17 -9.28 -17.56
N GLY A 86 0.58 -8.20 -17.05
CA GLY A 86 -0.16 -7.20 -17.86
C GLY A 86 0.72 -6.18 -18.58
N GLY A 87 2.03 -6.16 -18.29
CA GLY A 87 3.01 -5.30 -18.93
C GLY A 87 3.04 -3.84 -18.45
N ASN A 88 2.08 -3.39 -17.66
CA ASN A 88 1.95 -2.00 -17.19
C ASN A 88 2.09 -1.82 -15.67
N GLY A 89 2.41 -2.89 -14.94
CA GLY A 89 2.63 -2.85 -13.50
C GLY A 89 1.37 -2.97 -12.63
N VAL A 90 0.22 -3.19 -13.21
CA VAL A 90 -1.04 -3.40 -12.51
C VAL A 90 -1.44 -4.87 -12.63
N GLY A 91 -2.06 -5.44 -11.59
CA GLY A 91 -2.44 -6.84 -11.54
C GLY A 91 -1.32 -7.75 -11.06
N TYR A 92 -1.11 -8.86 -11.75
CA TYR A 92 -0.08 -9.83 -11.38
C TYR A 92 1.33 -9.30 -11.66
N VAL A 93 2.07 -9.15 -10.58
CA VAL A 93 3.43 -8.61 -10.58
C VAL A 93 4.31 -9.50 -9.72
N SER A 94 5.51 -9.79 -10.18
CA SER A 94 6.52 -10.47 -9.38
C SER A 94 7.80 -9.66 -9.26
N MET A 95 8.57 -9.96 -8.22
CA MET A 95 9.81 -9.27 -7.90
C MET A 95 10.93 -10.26 -7.63
N ARG A 96 12.13 -9.93 -8.09
CA ARG A 96 13.37 -10.63 -7.78
C ARG A 96 14.38 -9.67 -7.20
N VAL A 97 15.16 -10.13 -6.25
CA VAL A 97 16.26 -9.35 -5.67
C VAL A 97 17.54 -10.16 -5.76
N ARG A 98 18.60 -9.61 -6.36
CA ARG A 98 19.86 -10.31 -6.61
C ARG A 98 19.68 -11.68 -7.31
N GLY A 99 18.68 -11.79 -8.18
CA GLY A 99 18.36 -13.03 -8.89
C GLY A 99 17.55 -14.06 -8.10
N THR A 100 17.31 -13.86 -6.80
CA THR A 100 16.44 -14.73 -6.01
C THR A 100 14.97 -14.45 -6.31
N ASP A 101 14.15 -15.49 -6.32
CA ASP A 101 12.71 -15.39 -6.56
C ASP A 101 11.93 -14.89 -5.33
N ALA A 102 10.64 -14.62 -5.53
CA ALA A 102 9.76 -14.05 -4.51
C ALA A 102 9.61 -14.94 -3.26
N GLY A 103 9.69 -16.26 -3.40
CA GLY A 103 9.60 -17.20 -2.27
C GLY A 103 10.81 -17.17 -1.33
N ARG A 104 11.86 -16.42 -1.69
CA ARG A 104 13.08 -16.22 -0.88
C ARG A 104 13.25 -14.78 -0.42
N ILE A 105 12.19 -14.02 -0.49
CA ILE A 105 12.12 -12.63 -0.02
C ILE A 105 11.09 -12.57 1.10
N ASN A 106 11.51 -12.16 2.28
CA ASN A 106 10.62 -11.96 3.40
C ASN A 106 9.94 -10.58 3.29
N PHE A 107 8.62 -10.57 3.36
CA PHE A 107 7.81 -9.34 3.36
C PHE A 107 7.11 -9.23 4.71
N THR A 108 7.23 -8.08 5.36
CA THR A 108 6.56 -7.82 6.63
C THR A 108 5.75 -6.54 6.58
N VAL A 109 4.60 -6.54 7.24
CA VAL A 109 3.79 -5.36 7.52
C VAL A 109 3.79 -5.15 9.03
N ASP A 110 4.31 -4.03 9.49
CA ASP A 110 4.49 -3.70 10.91
C ASP A 110 5.18 -4.85 11.70
N GLY A 111 6.17 -5.50 11.09
CA GLY A 111 6.92 -6.61 11.66
C GLY A 111 6.25 -8.00 11.54
N VAL A 112 5.02 -8.09 11.06
CA VAL A 112 4.31 -9.35 10.85
C VAL A 112 4.56 -9.85 9.42
N PRO A 113 5.06 -11.09 9.22
CA PRO A 113 5.23 -11.68 7.90
C PRO A 113 3.90 -11.81 7.17
N VAL A 114 3.89 -11.45 5.88
CA VAL A 114 2.71 -11.57 5.00
C VAL A 114 2.92 -12.53 3.84
N ASN A 115 4.04 -13.25 3.86
CA ASN A 115 4.29 -14.33 2.91
C ASN A 115 3.26 -15.44 3.12
N ASP A 116 2.73 -15.94 2.02
CA ASP A 116 1.85 -17.10 2.03
C ASP A 116 2.56 -18.35 2.58
N SER A 117 1.87 -19.12 3.41
CA SER A 117 2.47 -20.24 4.14
C SER A 117 2.85 -21.43 3.26
N GLU A 118 2.26 -21.55 2.07
CA GLU A 118 2.49 -22.64 1.14
C GLU A 118 3.54 -22.27 0.09
N SER A 119 3.34 -21.16 -0.62
CA SER A 119 4.21 -20.69 -1.70
C SER A 119 5.40 -19.88 -1.22
N HIS A 120 5.38 -19.43 0.02
CA HIS A 120 6.33 -18.46 0.60
C HIS A 120 6.44 -17.13 -0.15
N SER A 121 5.49 -16.85 -1.04
CA SER A 121 5.44 -15.64 -1.88
C SER A 121 4.37 -14.67 -1.39
N VAL A 122 4.40 -13.44 -1.89
CA VAL A 122 3.32 -12.48 -1.71
C VAL A 122 2.62 -12.28 -3.05
N PHE A 123 1.31 -12.43 -3.05
CA PHE A 123 0.47 -12.14 -4.21
C PHE A 123 0.03 -10.68 -4.16
N TRP A 124 0.75 -9.82 -4.87
CA TRP A 124 0.52 -8.36 -4.87
C TRP A 124 -0.85 -7.96 -5.40
N VAL A 125 -1.44 -8.80 -6.20
CA VAL A 125 -2.80 -8.64 -6.70
C VAL A 125 -3.84 -8.62 -5.57
N ASN A 126 -3.54 -9.27 -4.45
CA ASN A 126 -4.36 -9.24 -3.22
C ASN A 126 -4.14 -7.99 -2.37
N MET A 127 -3.21 -7.11 -2.77
CA MET A 127 -2.84 -5.89 -2.04
C MET A 127 -2.77 -4.67 -2.99
N PRO A 128 -3.81 -4.41 -3.82
CA PRO A 128 -3.79 -3.29 -4.75
C PRO A 128 -3.74 -1.97 -3.98
N ASP A 129 -2.93 -1.04 -4.50
CA ASP A 129 -2.70 0.28 -3.89
C ASP A 129 -2.32 0.24 -2.40
N PHE A 130 -1.65 -0.82 -1.96
CA PHE A 130 -1.21 -0.93 -0.56
C PHE A 130 -0.21 0.18 -0.19
N ALA A 131 0.54 0.69 -1.17
CA ALA A 131 1.45 1.83 -1.02
C ALA A 131 0.78 3.05 -0.38
N SER A 132 -0.50 3.29 -0.67
CA SER A 132 -1.28 4.38 -0.08
C SER A 132 -1.55 4.22 1.42
N SER A 133 -1.31 3.03 2.01
CA SER A 133 -1.43 2.76 3.44
C SER A 133 -0.07 2.66 4.14
N VAL A 134 1.04 2.82 3.42
CA VAL A 134 2.39 2.63 3.94
C VAL A 134 3.05 3.99 4.17
N GLU A 135 3.75 4.13 5.30
CA GLU A 135 4.53 5.32 5.65
C GLU A 135 5.99 5.18 5.21
N SER A 136 6.56 3.99 5.35
CA SER A 136 7.93 3.74 4.96
C SER A 136 8.16 2.29 4.58
N ILE A 137 9.14 2.06 3.71
CA ILE A 137 9.57 0.74 3.32
C ILE A 137 11.09 0.68 3.41
N GLN A 138 11.59 -0.38 4.03
CA GLN A 138 13.01 -0.68 3.97
C GLN A 138 13.24 -1.98 3.20
N ILE A 139 14.10 -1.93 2.20
CA ILE A 139 14.51 -3.07 1.39
C ILE A 139 15.94 -3.44 1.78
N GLN A 140 16.09 -4.53 2.52
CA GLN A 140 17.38 -5.13 2.86
C GLN A 140 17.73 -6.20 1.83
N ARG A 141 18.89 -6.10 1.21
CA ARG A 141 19.32 -6.97 0.10
C ARG A 141 20.32 -8.02 0.56
N GLY A 142 19.96 -9.28 0.44
CA GLY A 142 20.71 -10.44 0.91
C GLY A 142 20.15 -11.00 2.21
N ALA A 143 20.81 -11.99 2.77
CA ALA A 143 20.45 -12.54 4.08
C ALA A 143 20.49 -11.41 5.11
N GLY A 144 19.35 -11.09 5.68
CA GLY A 144 19.21 -10.04 6.67
C GLY A 144 19.71 -10.46 8.05
N THR A 145 19.29 -9.70 9.06
CA THR A 145 19.53 -10.07 10.46
C THR A 145 18.68 -11.29 10.84
N SER A 146 19.07 -12.04 11.87
CA SER A 146 18.33 -13.21 12.36
C SER A 146 16.89 -12.93 12.79
N THR A 147 16.54 -11.67 12.97
CA THR A 147 15.18 -11.20 13.31
C THR A 147 14.21 -11.22 12.12
N ASN A 148 14.71 -11.40 10.89
CA ASN A 148 13.89 -11.29 9.68
C ASN A 148 13.10 -12.58 9.34
N GLY A 149 13.28 -13.66 10.09
CA GLY A 149 12.49 -14.88 9.95
C GLY A 149 12.80 -15.75 8.73
N ALA A 150 11.90 -16.67 8.45
CA ALA A 150 11.96 -17.55 7.27
C ALA A 150 11.86 -16.73 5.97
N ALA A 151 12.32 -17.29 4.86
CA ALA A 151 12.38 -16.65 3.54
C ALA A 151 13.30 -15.41 3.42
N ALA A 152 13.94 -14.93 4.48
CA ALA A 152 14.87 -13.80 4.45
C ALA A 152 16.24 -14.12 3.83
N PHE A 153 16.30 -15.05 2.88
CA PHE A 153 17.55 -15.47 2.23
C PHE A 153 18.00 -14.50 1.15
N GLY A 154 17.07 -14.07 0.30
CA GLY A 154 17.38 -13.17 -0.81
C GLY A 154 17.29 -11.70 -0.44
N ALA A 155 16.26 -11.35 0.29
CA ALA A 155 16.00 -10.00 0.76
C ALA A 155 14.95 -9.98 1.88
N THR A 156 14.85 -8.84 2.56
CA THR A 156 13.72 -8.50 3.42
C THR A 156 13.14 -7.15 3.00
N VAL A 157 11.82 -7.08 2.83
CA VAL A 157 11.06 -5.87 2.57
C VAL A 157 10.18 -5.60 3.78
N ALA A 158 10.59 -4.65 4.61
CA ALA A 158 9.87 -4.27 5.82
C ALA A 158 9.02 -3.03 5.53
N MET A 159 7.71 -3.18 5.57
CA MET A 159 6.72 -2.13 5.35
C MET A 159 6.17 -1.65 6.69
N GLN A 160 6.12 -0.34 6.89
CA GLN A 160 5.45 0.28 8.02
C GLN A 160 4.17 0.93 7.54
N THR A 161 3.05 0.58 8.15
CA THR A 161 1.78 1.25 7.87
C THR A 161 1.78 2.66 8.47
N GLN A 162 0.89 3.49 7.95
CA GLN A 162 0.79 4.87 8.42
C GLN A 162 0.47 4.93 9.90
N ARG A 163 1.11 5.86 10.60
CA ARG A 163 0.79 6.17 11.98
C ARG A 163 -0.55 6.85 12.06
N PRO A 164 -1.36 6.55 13.10
CA PRO A 164 -2.60 7.28 13.34
C PRO A 164 -2.32 8.77 13.48
N ARG A 165 -3.04 9.59 12.69
CA ARG A 165 -2.91 11.05 12.77
C ARG A 165 -3.79 11.58 13.88
N LEU A 166 -3.23 12.46 14.71
CA LEU A 166 -3.99 13.05 15.83
C LEU A 166 -4.97 14.13 15.37
N GLU A 167 -4.77 14.68 14.18
CA GLU A 167 -5.68 15.66 13.58
C GLU A 167 -6.61 14.97 12.59
N PRO A 168 -7.89 15.38 12.52
CA PRO A 168 -8.81 14.86 11.52
C PRO A 168 -8.37 15.28 10.12
N TYR A 169 -8.51 14.35 9.16
CA TYR A 169 -8.13 14.62 7.78
C TYR A 169 -9.01 13.87 6.80
N PHE A 170 -9.07 14.38 5.59
CA PHE A 170 -9.64 13.71 4.43
C PHE A 170 -8.78 14.00 3.21
N GLU A 171 -8.44 12.97 2.46
CA GLU A 171 -7.63 13.06 1.26
C GLU A 171 -8.26 12.22 0.16
N ALA A 172 -8.26 12.74 -1.06
CA ALA A 172 -8.66 12.03 -2.26
C ALA A 172 -7.60 12.22 -3.33
N SER A 173 -7.26 11.14 -4.01
CA SER A 173 -6.30 11.15 -5.12
C SER A 173 -6.85 10.37 -6.29
N SER A 174 -6.48 10.80 -7.49
CA SER A 174 -6.82 10.12 -8.74
C SER A 174 -5.65 10.19 -9.68
N ALA A 175 -5.36 9.08 -10.34
CA ALA A 175 -4.37 9.00 -11.40
C ALA A 175 -5.01 8.39 -12.65
N ALA A 176 -4.56 8.85 -13.81
CA ALA A 176 -4.94 8.31 -15.11
C ALA A 176 -3.68 8.02 -15.93
N GLY A 177 -3.68 6.92 -16.65
CA GLY A 177 -2.53 6.48 -17.43
C GLY A 177 -2.93 5.82 -18.74
N SER A 178 -1.92 5.37 -19.48
CA SER A 178 -2.10 4.61 -20.71
C SER A 178 -2.86 3.31 -20.45
N PHE A 179 -3.39 2.71 -21.51
CA PHE A 179 -4.11 1.41 -21.47
C PHE A 179 -5.37 1.44 -20.61
N GLY A 180 -6.11 2.55 -20.61
CA GLY A 180 -7.33 2.67 -19.80
C GLY A 180 -7.06 2.56 -18.29
N THR A 181 -5.86 2.90 -17.84
CA THR A 181 -5.51 2.81 -16.42
C THR A 181 -6.06 3.99 -15.66
N PHE A 182 -6.85 3.71 -14.62
CA PHE A 182 -7.36 4.68 -13.67
C PHE A 182 -7.16 4.14 -12.25
N ALA A 183 -6.69 5.00 -11.36
CA ALA A 183 -6.57 4.71 -9.95
C ALA A 183 -7.25 5.82 -9.15
N HIS A 184 -8.12 5.43 -8.23
CA HIS A 184 -8.84 6.34 -7.35
C HIS A 184 -8.68 5.88 -5.92
N THR A 185 -8.26 6.78 -5.04
CA THR A 185 -8.06 6.50 -3.62
C THR A 185 -8.70 7.60 -2.80
N VAL A 186 -9.47 7.20 -1.80
CA VAL A 186 -9.98 8.08 -0.76
C VAL A 186 -9.53 7.56 0.60
N ARG A 187 -9.12 8.46 1.48
CA ARG A 187 -8.76 8.14 2.84
C ARG A 187 -9.13 9.26 3.80
N GLY A 188 -9.39 8.89 5.04
CA GLY A 188 -9.68 9.86 6.08
C GLY A 188 -9.47 9.28 7.46
N GLY A 189 -9.29 10.16 8.42
CA GLY A 189 -9.14 9.81 9.82
C GLY A 189 -9.87 10.78 10.72
N THR A 190 -10.27 10.29 11.87
CA THR A 190 -11.06 11.06 12.84
C THR A 190 -10.22 12.06 13.65
N GLY A 191 -8.87 11.89 13.63
CA GLY A 191 -8.05 12.51 14.66
C GLY A 191 -8.28 11.87 16.03
N LEU A 192 -7.72 12.48 17.05
CA LEU A 192 -7.81 11.99 18.43
C LEU A 192 -9.18 12.31 19.04
N ILE A 193 -9.95 11.28 19.36
CA ILE A 193 -11.26 11.38 20.01
C ILE A 193 -11.10 11.09 21.51
N GLY A 194 -11.58 12.00 22.34
CA GLY A 194 -11.58 11.82 23.81
C GLY A 194 -10.20 11.57 24.40
N ASN A 195 -9.13 12.05 23.77
CA ASN A 195 -7.73 11.82 24.11
C ASN A 195 -7.26 10.35 24.10
N HIS A 196 -8.08 9.43 23.54
CA HIS A 196 -7.77 8.01 23.58
C HIS A 196 -7.88 7.30 22.25
N PHE A 197 -8.81 7.65 21.37
CA PHE A 197 -9.11 6.87 20.17
C PHE A 197 -8.78 7.61 18.89
N VAL A 198 -8.20 6.89 17.92
CA VAL A 198 -8.01 7.36 16.55
C VAL A 198 -8.50 6.28 15.61
N PHE A 199 -9.24 6.67 14.57
CA PHE A 199 -9.68 5.78 13.50
C PHE A 199 -9.24 6.33 12.16
N ASP A 200 -8.70 5.47 11.31
CA ASP A 200 -8.30 5.77 9.94
C ASP A 200 -8.90 4.74 8.99
N ALA A 201 -9.30 5.19 7.82
CA ALA A 201 -9.79 4.31 6.77
C ALA A 201 -9.34 4.79 5.39
N ARG A 202 -9.11 3.84 4.49
CA ARG A 202 -8.82 4.06 3.06
C ARG A 202 -9.63 3.09 2.21
N TYR A 203 -10.09 3.58 1.08
CA TYR A 203 -10.63 2.76 0.00
C TYR A 203 -9.97 3.17 -1.31
N SER A 204 -9.60 2.18 -2.13
CA SER A 204 -9.00 2.41 -3.44
C SER A 204 -9.64 1.51 -4.49
N ASN A 205 -9.73 2.02 -5.70
CA ASN A 205 -10.06 1.25 -6.89
C ASN A 205 -9.01 1.51 -7.96
N VAL A 206 -8.50 0.45 -8.57
CA VAL A 206 -7.54 0.50 -9.67
C VAL A 206 -8.07 -0.36 -10.80
N GLN A 207 -8.18 0.22 -11.98
CA GLN A 207 -8.58 -0.49 -13.19
C GLN A 207 -7.62 -0.23 -14.34
N THR A 208 -7.49 -1.20 -15.22
CA THR A 208 -6.69 -1.08 -16.45
C THR A 208 -7.14 -2.10 -17.48
N ASP A 209 -6.93 -1.81 -18.76
CA ASP A 209 -7.07 -2.80 -19.83
C ASP A 209 -5.79 -3.62 -20.04
N GLY A 210 -4.65 -3.15 -19.47
CA GLY A 210 -3.32 -3.76 -19.61
C GLY A 210 -2.63 -3.39 -20.92
N TYR A 211 -1.30 -3.54 -20.94
CA TYR A 211 -0.51 -3.36 -22.18
C TYR A 211 -0.63 -4.58 -23.09
N ILE A 212 -0.63 -5.76 -22.51
CA ILE A 212 -0.75 -7.02 -23.25
C ILE A 212 -2.24 -7.29 -23.49
N GLU A 213 -2.57 -7.82 -24.66
CA GLU A 213 -3.94 -8.20 -24.99
C GLU A 213 -4.51 -9.20 -23.98
N ARG A 214 -5.75 -8.98 -23.53
CA ARG A 214 -6.43 -9.79 -22.51
C ARG A 214 -5.78 -9.73 -21.11
N ALA A 215 -5.18 -8.59 -20.75
CA ALA A 215 -4.59 -8.35 -19.42
C ALA A 215 -5.40 -7.37 -18.56
N ARG A 216 -6.71 -7.25 -18.84
CA ARG A 216 -7.59 -6.36 -18.08
C ARG A 216 -7.64 -6.75 -16.61
N ALA A 217 -7.56 -5.75 -15.73
CA ALA A 217 -7.75 -5.92 -14.29
C ALA A 217 -8.62 -4.80 -13.73
N ASN A 218 -9.49 -5.15 -12.76
CA ASN A 218 -10.25 -4.22 -11.94
C ASN A 218 -10.15 -4.69 -10.49
N MET A 219 -9.54 -3.88 -9.66
CA MET A 219 -9.19 -4.22 -8.29
C MET A 219 -9.69 -3.15 -7.34
N SER A 220 -10.28 -3.57 -6.23
CA SER A 220 -10.65 -2.68 -5.13
C SER A 220 -9.97 -3.14 -3.86
N SER A 221 -9.57 -2.21 -3.00
CA SER A 221 -9.00 -2.53 -1.70
C SER A 221 -9.45 -1.55 -0.63
N TYR A 222 -9.45 -2.06 0.60
CA TYR A 222 -9.65 -1.23 1.78
C TYR A 222 -8.53 -1.44 2.79
N TYR A 223 -8.32 -0.44 3.60
CA TYR A 223 -7.51 -0.48 4.81
C TYR A 223 -8.26 0.26 5.90
N ALA A 224 -8.30 -0.28 7.10
CA ALA A 224 -8.84 0.39 8.27
C ALA A 224 -7.95 0.12 9.47
N SER A 225 -7.77 1.14 10.30
CA SER A 225 -7.06 1.01 11.56
C SER A 225 -7.78 1.74 12.68
N ALA A 226 -7.63 1.20 13.88
CA ALA A 226 -8.09 1.80 15.14
C ALA A 226 -6.93 1.78 16.12
N ALA A 227 -6.66 2.91 16.76
CA ALA A 227 -5.65 2.99 17.82
C ALA A 227 -6.28 3.50 19.11
N TYR A 228 -5.85 2.92 20.23
CA TYR A 228 -6.19 3.35 21.56
C TYR A 228 -4.93 3.74 22.31
N TYR A 229 -4.94 4.92 22.90
CA TYR A 229 -3.84 5.48 23.68
C TYR A 229 -4.25 5.61 25.14
N ASN A 230 -3.40 5.15 26.06
CA ASN A 230 -3.57 5.36 27.49
C ASN A 230 -2.20 5.43 28.17
N GLY A 231 -1.78 6.62 28.56
CA GLY A 231 -0.47 6.85 29.17
C GLY A 231 0.67 6.34 28.27
N GLY A 232 1.47 5.40 28.74
CA GLY A 232 2.58 4.79 28.01
C GLY A 232 2.19 3.62 27.13
N THR A 233 0.89 3.32 26.94
CA THR A 233 0.42 2.16 26.18
C THR A 233 -0.33 2.60 24.92
N MET A 234 0.01 1.97 23.80
CA MET A 234 -0.74 2.06 22.54
C MET A 234 -1.18 0.65 22.10
N LEU A 235 -2.46 0.51 21.84
CA LEU A 235 -3.02 -0.67 21.17
C LEU A 235 -3.47 -0.25 19.78
N LYS A 236 -2.96 -0.92 18.74
CA LYS A 236 -3.33 -0.69 17.34
C LYS A 236 -3.95 -1.95 16.77
N PHE A 237 -5.14 -1.82 16.26
CA PHE A 237 -5.80 -2.82 15.43
C PHE A 237 -5.80 -2.35 13.99
N GLN A 238 -5.55 -3.25 13.05
CA GLN A 238 -5.62 -2.95 11.62
C GLN A 238 -6.20 -4.11 10.84
N THR A 239 -6.92 -3.78 9.79
CA THR A 239 -7.47 -4.74 8.83
C THR A 239 -7.36 -4.18 7.43
N PHE A 240 -7.08 -5.04 6.48
CA PHE A 240 -7.07 -4.71 5.07
C PHE A 240 -7.51 -5.91 4.24
N GLY A 241 -8.02 -5.63 3.06
CA GLY A 241 -8.45 -6.66 2.13
C GLY A 241 -8.73 -6.08 0.76
N SER A 242 -8.99 -6.96 -0.19
CA SER A 242 -9.20 -6.59 -1.57
C SER A 242 -10.20 -7.51 -2.28
N SER A 243 -10.67 -7.04 -3.41
CA SER A 243 -11.43 -7.80 -4.40
C SER A 243 -10.83 -7.54 -5.76
N GLU A 244 -10.67 -8.60 -6.55
CA GLU A 244 -10.06 -8.55 -7.86
C GLU A 244 -10.93 -9.25 -8.90
N VAL A 245 -11.02 -8.64 -10.08
CA VAL A 245 -11.52 -9.26 -11.29
C VAL A 245 -10.51 -8.99 -12.39
N SER A 246 -9.80 -10.03 -12.85
CA SER A 246 -8.75 -9.88 -13.84
C SER A 246 -8.73 -11.01 -14.85
N TYR A 247 -8.17 -10.71 -16.03
CA TYR A 247 -7.68 -11.72 -16.94
C TYR A 247 -6.21 -12.03 -16.63
N GLN A 248 -5.83 -13.28 -16.86
CA GLN A 248 -4.47 -13.76 -16.64
C GLN A 248 -3.80 -14.00 -17.99
N ALA A 249 -2.89 -13.09 -18.35
CA ALA A 249 -2.12 -13.17 -19.59
C ALA A 249 -0.80 -13.94 -19.42
N TRP A 250 -0.82 -15.07 -18.68
CA TRP A 250 0.39 -15.79 -18.28
C TRP A 250 1.07 -16.56 -19.40
N ASN A 251 0.27 -17.10 -20.34
CA ASN A 251 0.77 -17.97 -21.37
C ASN A 251 0.79 -17.24 -22.72
N GLY A 252 1.99 -17.02 -23.25
CA GLY A 252 2.16 -16.66 -24.65
C GLY A 252 1.75 -17.82 -25.57
N VAL A 253 1.28 -17.50 -26.76
CA VAL A 253 1.03 -18.46 -27.83
C VAL A 253 2.19 -18.40 -28.80
N ASP A 254 2.68 -19.54 -29.26
CA ASP A 254 3.73 -19.56 -30.28
C ASP A 254 3.20 -19.05 -31.64
N SER A 255 4.10 -18.57 -32.46
CA SER A 255 3.74 -17.98 -33.76
C SER A 255 3.01 -18.94 -34.69
N ALA A 256 3.11 -20.26 -34.49
CA ALA A 256 2.43 -21.25 -35.30
C ALA A 256 0.94 -21.37 -34.94
N ARG A 257 0.57 -21.01 -33.71
CA ARG A 257 -0.83 -21.02 -33.23
C ARG A 257 -1.55 -19.69 -33.41
N LEU A 258 -0.84 -18.66 -33.86
CA LEU A 258 -1.39 -17.34 -34.19
C LEU A 258 -1.90 -17.23 -35.63
N ARG A 259 -1.76 -18.29 -36.45
CA ARG A 259 -2.16 -18.34 -37.87
C ARG A 259 -3.45 -19.10 -38.08
#